data_5f868434adb99ef641b7e5230ebfc66c
#
_entry.id   5f868434adb99ef641b7e5230ebfc66c
#
_cell.length_a   1.000
_cell.length_b   1.000
_cell.length_c   1.000
_cell.angle_alpha   90.00
_cell.angle_beta   90.00
_cell.angle_gamma   90.00
#
_symmetry.space_group_name_H-M   'P 1'
#
loop_
_entity.id
_entity.type
_entity.pdbx_description
1 polymer ?
#
loop_
_entity_poly.entity_id
_entity_poly.type
_entity_poly.pdbx_seq_one_letter_code
_entity_poly.pdbx_strand_id
1 'polypeptide(L)'
;MMNSSESWDLQVDPDVFGALRRIPRRDAEALLAIIQLMPIDPYFGDIKKMKGEESTWRRRAGAYRIFYKIRAVEKTILVFRIEPRTSKTY
;
A
#
# COMPACT_ATOMS: atom_id res chain seq x y z
N MET A 1 13.14 -7.83 -22.93
CA MET A 1 13.54 -7.81 -21.78
C MET A 1 12.98 -6.77 -20.94
N MET A 2 12.71 -7.07 -19.79
CA MET A 2 12.11 -6.16 -18.96
C MET A 2 13.01 -5.04 -18.64
N ASN A 3 12.51 -3.88 -18.68
CA ASN A 3 13.29 -2.74 -18.39
C ASN A 3 12.97 -2.29 -16.99
N SER A 4 13.89 -2.42 -16.10
CA SER A 4 13.62 -2.08 -14.73
C SER A 4 13.32 -0.61 -14.52
N SER A 5 13.69 0.23 -15.46
CA SER A 5 13.42 1.64 -15.28
C SER A 5 11.93 1.94 -15.38
N GLU A 6 11.13 0.96 -15.80
CA GLU A 6 9.71 1.17 -15.83
C GLU A 6 9.04 0.74 -14.55
N SER A 7 9.78 0.21 -13.59
CA SER A 7 9.21 -0.14 -12.33
C SER A 7 9.37 1.02 -11.37
N TRP A 8 8.45 1.13 -10.46
CA TRP A 8 8.54 2.16 -9.42
C TRP A 8 9.38 1.64 -8.28
N ASP A 9 10.04 2.54 -7.58
CA ASP A 9 10.84 2.18 -6.43
C ASP A 9 9.91 2.03 -5.23
N LEU A 10 9.91 0.87 -4.59
CA LEU A 10 9.01 0.60 -3.48
C LEU A 10 9.74 0.72 -2.16
N GLN A 11 9.20 1.54 -1.27
CA GLN A 11 9.71 1.67 0.08
C GLN A 11 8.57 1.34 1.02
N VAL A 12 8.87 0.61 2.08
CA VAL A 12 7.85 0.20 3.04
C VAL A 12 8.32 0.60 4.43
N ASP A 13 7.50 1.39 5.10
CA ASP A 13 7.83 1.83 6.44
C ASP A 13 7.89 0.61 7.37
N PRO A 14 8.86 0.52 8.26
CA PRO A 14 8.93 -0.62 9.18
C PRO A 14 7.68 -0.85 9.99
N ASP A 15 6.91 0.18 10.28
CA ASP A 15 5.66 0.01 11.03
C ASP A 15 4.67 -0.86 10.27
N VAL A 16 4.77 -0.92 8.96
CA VAL A 16 3.88 -1.75 8.16
C VAL A 16 4.15 -3.21 8.46
N PHE A 17 5.43 -3.58 8.61
CA PHE A 17 5.77 -4.96 8.90
C PHE A 17 5.31 -5.33 10.30
N GLY A 18 5.34 -4.39 11.24
CA GLY A 18 4.79 -4.62 12.56
C GLY A 18 3.30 -4.89 12.51
N ALA A 19 2.59 -4.12 11.71
CA ALA A 19 1.15 -4.32 11.56
C ALA A 19 0.86 -5.68 10.93
N LEU A 20 1.63 -6.06 9.93
CA LEU A 20 1.42 -7.33 9.26
C LEU A 20 1.62 -8.52 10.21
N ARG A 21 2.48 -8.36 11.21
CA ARG A 21 2.70 -9.44 12.14
C ARG A 21 1.58 -9.59 13.16
N ARG A 22 0.71 -8.59 13.27
CA ARG A 22 -0.37 -8.63 14.26
C ARG A 22 -1.70 -9.10 13.68
N ILE A 23 -1.79 -9.35 12.39
CA ILE A 23 -3.03 -9.79 11.77
C ILE A 23 -2.88 -11.22 11.32
N PRO A 24 -3.98 -11.91 11.00
CA PRO A 24 -3.89 -13.31 10.59
C PRO A 24 -2.96 -13.47 9.40
N ARG A 25 -2.21 -14.55 9.42
CA ARG A 25 -1.21 -14.79 8.40
C ARG A 25 -1.76 -14.75 6.98
N ARG A 26 -2.94 -15.33 6.78
CA ARG A 26 -3.54 -15.33 5.46
C ARG A 26 -3.76 -13.90 4.97
N ASP A 27 -4.23 -13.03 5.87
CA ASP A 27 -4.49 -11.65 5.50
C ASP A 27 -3.18 -10.92 5.23
N ALA A 28 -2.17 -11.19 6.07
CA ALA A 28 -0.88 -10.54 5.89
C ALA A 28 -0.27 -10.91 4.55
N GLU A 29 -0.39 -12.17 4.15
CA GLU A 29 0.16 -12.62 2.88
C GLU A 29 -0.57 -11.97 1.71
N ALA A 30 -1.89 -11.82 1.82
CA ALA A 30 -2.66 -11.19 0.77
C ALA A 30 -2.28 -9.72 0.62
N LEU A 31 -2.11 -9.02 1.74
CA LEU A 31 -1.74 -7.62 1.68
C LEU A 31 -0.32 -7.44 1.14
N LEU A 32 0.59 -8.31 1.55
CA LEU A 32 1.95 -8.21 1.06
C LEU A 32 2.01 -8.45 -0.44
N ALA A 33 1.21 -9.38 -0.95
CA ALA A 33 1.16 -9.63 -2.38
C ALA A 33 0.72 -8.39 -3.14
N ILE A 34 -0.26 -7.65 -2.61
CA ILE A 34 -0.72 -6.42 -3.24
C ILE A 34 0.38 -5.38 -3.22
N ILE A 35 1.06 -5.23 -2.09
CA ILE A 35 2.14 -4.26 -1.96
C ILE A 35 3.25 -4.56 -2.97
N GLN A 36 3.55 -5.85 -3.15
CA GLN A 36 4.62 -6.23 -4.06
C GLN A 36 4.27 -6.01 -5.53
N LEU A 37 2.99 -5.81 -5.84
CA LEU A 37 2.59 -5.51 -7.20
C LEU A 37 2.58 -4.01 -7.49
N MET A 38 2.65 -3.18 -6.46
CA MET A 38 2.59 -1.73 -6.64
C MET A 38 3.70 -1.18 -7.53
N PRO A 39 4.94 -1.73 -7.50
CA PRO A 39 5.96 -1.19 -8.37
C PRO A 39 5.63 -1.33 -9.86
N ILE A 40 4.76 -2.26 -10.22
CA ILE A 40 4.38 -2.44 -11.59
C ILE A 40 3.33 -1.42 -11.96
N ASP A 41 2.35 -1.19 -11.08
CA ASP A 41 1.32 -0.21 -11.33
C ASP A 41 0.74 0.25 -10.00
N PRO A 42 1.18 1.39 -9.48
CA PRO A 42 0.71 1.86 -8.18
C PRO A 42 -0.73 2.35 -8.18
N TYR A 43 -1.32 2.49 -9.36
CA TYR A 43 -2.68 2.99 -9.44
C TYR A 43 -3.73 1.90 -9.64
N PHE A 44 -3.33 0.63 -9.60
CA PHE A 44 -4.30 -0.42 -9.86
C PHE A 44 -5.14 -0.74 -8.62
N GLY A 45 -6.32 -1.26 -8.85
CA GLY A 45 -7.16 -1.73 -7.77
C GLY A 45 -8.12 -0.67 -7.25
N ASP A 46 -8.71 -0.96 -6.11
CA ASP A 46 -9.70 -0.08 -5.50
C ASP A 46 -9.00 0.99 -4.69
N ILE A 47 -8.56 2.05 -5.33
CA ILE A 47 -7.81 3.10 -4.66
C ILE A 47 -8.57 4.41 -4.66
N LYS A 48 -8.20 5.28 -3.75
CA LYS A 48 -8.81 6.59 -3.66
C LYS A 48 -7.77 7.56 -3.13
N LYS A 49 -7.70 8.73 -3.74
CA LYS A 49 -6.76 9.74 -3.27
C LYS A 49 -7.31 10.37 -2.01
N MET A 50 -6.44 10.58 -1.03
CA MET A 50 -6.87 11.13 0.24
C MET A 50 -7.02 12.62 0.13
N LYS A 51 -8.16 13.15 0.64
CA LYS A 51 -8.38 14.53 0.57
C LYS A 51 -7.50 15.27 1.51
N GLY A 52 -6.97 16.36 1.12
CA GLY A 52 -6.16 17.19 2.00
C GLY A 52 -4.74 16.70 2.21
N GLU A 53 -4.37 15.56 1.65
CA GLU A 53 -3.04 15.04 1.82
C GLU A 53 -2.44 14.79 0.46
N GLU A 54 -1.49 15.61 0.09
CA GLU A 54 -0.89 15.52 -1.19
C GLU A 54 -0.23 14.19 -1.44
N SER A 55 -0.44 13.63 -2.59
CA SER A 55 0.21 12.40 -3.03
C SER A 55 -0.10 11.18 -2.15
N THR A 56 -1.13 11.25 -1.33
CA THR A 56 -1.46 10.15 -0.44
C THR A 56 -2.68 9.42 -0.95
N TRP A 57 -2.57 8.09 -0.99
CA TRP A 57 -3.62 7.24 -1.52
C TRP A 57 -3.97 6.13 -0.56
N ARG A 58 -5.17 5.58 -0.72
CA ARG A 58 -5.64 4.49 0.11
C ARG A 58 -6.12 3.39 -0.82
N ARG A 59 -5.71 2.15 -0.56
CA ARG A 59 -6.15 1.00 -1.31
C ARG A 59 -6.95 0.09 -0.40
N ARG A 60 -8.18 -0.23 -0.79
CA ARG A 60 -8.98 -1.18 -0.02
C ARG A 60 -8.58 -2.57 -0.46
N ALA A 61 -8.39 -3.44 0.51
CA ALA A 61 -7.97 -4.79 0.23
C ALA A 61 -8.56 -5.70 1.31
N GLY A 62 -9.61 -6.42 0.97
CA GLY A 62 -10.27 -7.28 1.93
C GLY A 62 -10.80 -6.48 3.10
N ALA A 63 -10.44 -6.85 4.30
CA ALA A 63 -10.88 -6.18 5.50
C ALA A 63 -9.95 -5.05 5.92
N TYR A 64 -9.02 -4.66 5.06
CA TYR A 64 -8.01 -3.68 5.43
C TYR A 64 -7.89 -2.55 4.43
N ARG A 65 -7.15 -1.50 4.83
CA ARG A 65 -6.81 -0.39 3.96
C ARG A 65 -5.31 -0.23 4.02
N ILE A 66 -4.70 -0.05 2.85
CA ILE A 66 -3.26 0.20 2.75
C ILE A 66 -3.10 1.65 2.38
N PHE A 67 -2.31 2.40 3.15
CA PHE A 67 -2.07 3.81 2.87
C PHE A 67 -0.66 3.98 2.33
N TYR A 68 -0.52 4.72 1.24
CA TYR A 68 0.77 4.91 0.63
C TYR A 68 0.85 6.24 -0.10
N LYS A 69 2.05 6.69 -0.33
CA LYS A 69 2.28 7.90 -1.07
C LYS A 69 2.86 7.53 -2.42
N ILE A 70 2.40 8.21 -3.47
CA ILE A 70 2.93 8.00 -4.81
C ILE A 70 3.61 9.28 -5.20
N ARG A 71 4.92 9.23 -5.38
CA ARG A 71 5.68 10.38 -5.78
C ARG A 71 6.06 10.19 -7.24
N ALA A 72 5.24 10.75 -8.13
CA ALA A 72 5.35 10.46 -9.55
C ALA A 72 6.67 10.94 -10.16
N VAL A 73 7.14 12.08 -9.72
CA VAL A 73 8.37 12.61 -10.30
C VAL A 73 9.56 11.71 -9.99
N GLU A 74 9.64 11.22 -8.75
CA GLU A 74 10.72 10.35 -8.35
C GLU A 74 10.41 8.88 -8.66
N LYS A 75 9.22 8.59 -9.12
CA LYS A 75 8.78 7.25 -9.38
C LYS A 75 8.97 6.37 -8.14
N THR A 76 8.53 6.86 -7.00
CA THR A 76 8.68 6.17 -5.72
C THR A 76 7.33 5.98 -5.07
N ILE A 77 7.14 4.82 -4.45
CA ILE A 77 5.95 4.52 -3.69
C ILE A 77 6.38 4.26 -2.27
N LEU A 78 5.75 4.91 -1.30
CA LEU A 78 6.05 4.67 0.11
C LEU A 78 4.80 4.17 0.79
N VAL A 79 4.81 2.89 1.21
CA VAL A 79 3.70 2.31 1.96
C VAL A 79 3.97 2.60 3.42
N PHE A 80 3.07 3.31 4.09
CA PHE A 80 3.35 3.76 5.44
C PHE A 80 2.34 3.31 6.50
N ARG A 81 1.22 2.72 6.12
CA ARG A 81 0.27 2.31 7.13
C ARG A 81 -0.72 1.28 6.63
N ILE A 82 -1.13 0.38 7.50
CA ILE A 82 -2.19 -0.58 7.21
C ILE A 82 -3.15 -0.50 8.37
N GLU A 83 -4.45 -0.41 8.08
CA GLU A 83 -5.48 -0.33 9.09
C GLU A 83 -6.65 -1.24 8.75
N PRO A 84 -7.39 -1.74 9.73
CA PRO A 84 -8.64 -2.45 9.46
C PRO A 84 -9.64 -1.48 8.84
N ARG A 85 -10.43 -1.96 7.91
CA ARG A 85 -11.42 -1.10 7.29
C ARG A 85 -12.50 -0.68 8.25
N THR A 86 -12.90 -1.58 9.18
CA THR A 86 -13.93 -1.20 10.05
C THR A 86 -13.32 -1.14 11.33
N SER A 87 -12.95 -0.10 11.74
CA SER A 87 -12.41 -0.03 13.01
C SER A 87 -13.46 0.32 13.92
N LYS A 88 -14.55 -0.29 13.90
CA LYS A 88 -15.51 0.05 14.62
C LYS A 88 -15.39 -0.24 15.89
N THR A 89 -15.76 0.39 16.63
CA THR A 89 -15.62 0.16 17.85
C THR A 89 -16.74 0.53 18.49
N TYR A 90 -17.10 0.03 19.32
CA TYR A 90 -18.24 0.43 20.00
C TYR A 90 -18.07 0.24 21.33
#